data_12bd8d403830b31dd406417481966962
#
_entry.id   12bd8d403830b31dd406417481966962
#
_cell.length_a   1.000
_cell.length_b   1.000
_cell.length_c   1.000
_cell.angle_alpha   90.00
_cell.angle_beta   90.00
_cell.angle_gamma   90.00
#
_symmetry.space_group_name_H-M   'P 1'
#
loop_
_entity.id
_entity.type
_entity.pdbx_description
1 polymer ?
#
loop_
_entity_poly.entity_id
_entity_poly.type
_entity_poly.pdbx_seq_one_letter_code
_entity_poly.pdbx_strand_id
1 'polypeptide(L)'
;ALRHAFISSLLLLTVVFVVNNKFLKSWFLYIASASFHKVGLFVIIVFLVKKIKPKLGKYLFILSFSFVAAVFGGLFYASFDLLYYYFPESWQNKMNLYIEFSSNGAFDTDFAGKESIIKGTTIKQLFIVLTSMVYYPILRGKFNDKFNIVFGVYLSSIILLLLFIDFKVASDRVSSYLAISEIILIPMLLTIVSLRERALILFVIFGVLFVQISMLYGNQLYLYKLVPCRYLMIFQKQ
;
A
#
# COMPACT_ATOMS: atom_id res chain seq x y z
N ALA A 1 7.16 -6.13 12.88
CA ALA A 1 8.04 -5.12 12.24
C ALA A 1 9.11 -5.77 11.35
N LEU A 2 9.99 -6.65 11.85
CA LEU A 2 11.11 -7.23 11.07
C LEU A 2 10.67 -7.98 9.80
N ARG A 3 9.63 -8.81 9.88
CA ARG A 3 9.11 -9.54 8.71
C ARG A 3 8.64 -8.60 7.60
N HIS A 4 7.99 -7.50 7.96
CA HIS A 4 7.54 -6.49 7.01
C HIS A 4 8.72 -5.82 6.30
N ALA A 5 9.71 -5.34 7.05
CA ALA A 5 10.90 -4.72 6.48
C ALA A 5 11.63 -5.66 5.51
N PHE A 6 11.76 -6.93 5.88
CA PHE A 6 12.42 -7.93 5.05
C PHE A 6 11.69 -8.14 3.71
N ILE A 7 10.35 -8.34 3.73
CA ILE A 7 9.58 -8.55 2.50
C ILE A 7 9.57 -7.29 1.63
N SER A 8 9.48 -6.11 2.24
CA SER A 8 9.57 -4.83 1.53
C SER A 8 10.92 -4.70 0.79
N SER A 9 12.01 -5.12 1.42
CA SER A 9 13.33 -5.14 0.80
C SER A 9 13.40 -6.12 -0.37
N LEU A 10 12.82 -7.33 -0.22
CA LEU A 10 12.75 -8.32 -1.31
C LEU A 10 11.92 -7.79 -2.48
N LEU A 11 10.81 -7.12 -2.22
CA LEU A 11 10.01 -6.50 -3.29
C LEU A 11 10.82 -5.43 -4.02
N LEU A 12 11.48 -4.53 -3.29
CA LEU A 12 12.31 -3.48 -3.90
C LEU A 12 13.39 -4.07 -4.79
N LEU A 13 14.10 -5.09 -4.31
CA LEU A 13 15.10 -5.82 -5.10
C LEU A 13 14.47 -6.51 -6.32
N THR A 14 13.27 -7.07 -6.17
CA THR A 14 12.55 -7.68 -7.30
C THR A 14 12.23 -6.63 -8.36
N VAL A 15 11.74 -5.44 -7.96
CA VAL A 15 11.50 -4.32 -8.89
C VAL A 15 12.79 -3.96 -9.63
N VAL A 16 13.90 -3.79 -8.90
CA VAL A 16 15.21 -3.45 -9.50
C VAL A 16 15.67 -4.52 -10.50
N PHE A 17 15.53 -5.80 -10.18
CA PHE A 17 15.95 -6.88 -11.08
C PHE A 17 15.02 -7.03 -12.30
N VAL A 18 13.70 -6.84 -12.12
CA VAL A 18 12.73 -6.84 -13.23
C VAL A 18 13.00 -5.68 -14.19
N VAL A 19 13.28 -4.49 -13.64
CA VAL A 19 13.65 -3.28 -14.41
C VAL A 19 14.92 -3.49 -15.20
N ASN A 20 15.90 -4.23 -14.64
CA ASN A 20 17.18 -4.54 -15.30
C ASN A 20 17.16 -5.86 -16.11
N ASN A 21 15.99 -6.43 -16.39
CA ASN A 21 15.80 -7.68 -17.14
C ASN A 21 16.53 -8.92 -16.56
N LYS A 22 16.85 -8.93 -15.27
CA LYS A 22 17.48 -10.07 -14.57
C LYS A 22 16.41 -11.06 -14.11
N PHE A 23 15.77 -11.74 -15.06
CA PHE A 23 14.54 -12.52 -14.87
C PHE A 23 14.68 -13.64 -13.82
N LEU A 24 15.72 -14.47 -13.91
CA LEU A 24 15.94 -15.58 -12.96
C LEU A 24 16.09 -15.09 -11.52
N LYS A 25 16.87 -14.00 -11.32
CA LYS A 25 17.07 -13.41 -9.99
C LYS A 25 15.77 -12.84 -9.41
N SER A 26 14.95 -12.23 -10.27
CA SER A 26 13.67 -11.70 -9.84
C SER A 26 12.67 -12.80 -9.46
N TRP A 27 12.63 -13.91 -10.18
CA TRP A 27 11.79 -15.06 -9.82
C TRP A 27 12.23 -15.72 -8.52
N PHE A 28 13.54 -15.86 -8.30
CA PHE A 28 14.05 -16.36 -7.02
C PHE A 28 13.61 -15.50 -5.85
N LEU A 29 13.71 -14.16 -5.96
CA LEU A 29 13.26 -13.24 -4.92
C LEU A 29 11.75 -13.28 -4.70
N TYR A 30 10.96 -13.47 -5.78
CA TYR A 30 9.52 -13.65 -5.68
C TYR A 30 9.17 -14.90 -4.86
N ILE A 31 9.77 -16.05 -5.19
CA ILE A 31 9.54 -17.31 -4.47
C ILE A 31 9.96 -17.14 -3.01
N ALA A 32 11.12 -16.57 -2.74
CA ALA A 32 11.57 -16.27 -1.39
C ALA A 32 10.55 -15.39 -0.64
N SER A 33 10.09 -14.29 -1.25
CA SER A 33 9.10 -13.39 -0.66
C SER A 33 7.78 -14.10 -0.33
N ALA A 34 7.26 -14.91 -1.26
CA ALA A 34 6.03 -15.69 -1.09
C ALA A 34 6.15 -16.75 0.01
N SER A 35 7.33 -17.37 0.14
CA SER A 35 7.61 -18.38 1.18
C SER A 35 7.67 -17.77 2.58
N PHE A 36 8.15 -16.55 2.72
CA PHE A 36 8.22 -15.88 4.02
C PHE A 36 6.87 -15.35 4.53
N HIS A 37 6.01 -14.93 3.63
CA HIS A 37 4.70 -14.38 4.02
C HIS A 37 3.71 -14.34 2.86
N LYS A 38 2.41 -14.57 3.16
CA LYS A 38 1.33 -14.58 2.15
C LYS A 38 1.24 -13.27 1.34
N VAL A 39 1.57 -12.13 1.95
CA VAL A 39 1.61 -10.83 1.25
C VAL A 39 2.72 -10.80 0.18
N GLY A 40 3.76 -11.60 0.30
CA GLY A 40 4.79 -11.76 -0.73
C GLY A 40 4.25 -12.25 -2.07
N LEU A 41 3.07 -12.90 -2.10
CA LEU A 41 2.39 -13.26 -3.34
C LEU A 41 2.06 -12.04 -4.21
N PHE A 42 1.79 -10.88 -3.61
CA PHE A 42 1.50 -9.65 -4.36
C PHE A 42 2.70 -9.10 -5.15
N VAL A 43 3.91 -9.59 -4.88
CA VAL A 43 5.10 -9.28 -5.69
C VAL A 43 4.93 -9.71 -7.16
N ILE A 44 4.01 -10.67 -7.43
CA ILE A 44 3.65 -11.07 -8.80
C ILE A 44 3.18 -9.88 -9.66
N ILE A 45 2.62 -8.84 -9.04
CA ILE A 45 2.18 -7.61 -9.72
C ILE A 45 3.32 -6.96 -10.50
N VAL A 46 4.55 -7.03 -10.00
CA VAL A 46 5.73 -6.49 -10.69
C VAL A 46 5.91 -7.12 -12.07
N PHE A 47 5.71 -8.44 -12.17
CA PHE A 47 5.80 -9.18 -13.42
C PHE A 47 4.62 -8.91 -14.34
N LEU A 48 3.40 -8.79 -13.76
CA LEU A 48 2.20 -8.45 -14.51
C LEU A 48 2.31 -7.07 -15.15
N VAL A 49 2.74 -6.07 -14.39
CA VAL A 49 2.95 -4.70 -14.90
C VAL A 49 3.98 -4.69 -16.03
N LYS A 50 5.08 -5.42 -15.87
CA LYS A 50 6.10 -5.56 -16.94
C LYS A 50 5.53 -6.19 -18.21
N LYS A 51 4.71 -7.23 -18.07
CA LYS A 51 4.10 -7.95 -19.22
C LYS A 51 3.05 -7.10 -19.93
N ILE A 52 2.17 -6.43 -19.19
CA ILE A 52 1.03 -5.69 -19.74
C ILE A 52 1.47 -4.35 -20.36
N LYS A 53 2.51 -3.69 -19.81
CA LYS A 53 3.02 -2.37 -20.23
C LYS A 53 1.87 -1.37 -20.49
N PRO A 54 1.05 -1.07 -19.48
CA PRO A 54 -0.14 -0.26 -19.69
C PRO A 54 0.23 1.15 -20.16
N LYS A 55 -0.62 1.72 -21.01
CA LYS A 55 -0.55 3.13 -21.44
C LYS A 55 -1.24 4.02 -20.38
N LEU A 56 -0.93 5.32 -20.38
CA LEU A 56 -1.49 6.29 -19.42
C LEU A 56 -3.02 6.22 -19.31
N GLY A 57 -3.72 6.13 -20.44
CA GLY A 57 -5.20 6.03 -20.44
C GLY A 57 -5.73 4.80 -19.70
N LYS A 58 -5.04 3.65 -19.79
CA LYS A 58 -5.41 2.46 -19.01
C LYS A 58 -5.18 2.65 -17.52
N TYR A 59 -4.10 3.31 -17.14
CA TYR A 59 -3.83 3.65 -15.73
C TYR A 59 -4.90 4.58 -15.16
N LEU A 60 -5.26 5.63 -15.90
CA LEU A 60 -6.32 6.56 -15.51
C LEU A 60 -7.66 5.85 -15.37
N PHE A 61 -8.02 5.00 -16.33
CA PHE A 61 -9.26 4.24 -16.29
C PHE A 61 -9.34 3.33 -15.06
N ILE A 62 -8.29 2.54 -14.80
CA ILE A 62 -8.26 1.62 -13.66
C ILE A 62 -8.30 2.39 -12.33
N LEU A 63 -7.56 3.50 -12.22
CA LEU A 63 -7.58 4.33 -11.02
C LEU A 63 -8.95 4.94 -10.77
N SER A 64 -9.57 5.53 -11.80
CA SER A 64 -10.92 6.09 -11.70
C SER A 64 -11.95 5.05 -11.33
N PHE A 65 -11.90 3.87 -11.96
CA PHE A 65 -12.76 2.75 -11.63
C PHE A 65 -12.60 2.30 -10.18
N SER A 66 -11.36 2.16 -9.71
CA SER A 66 -11.07 1.77 -8.32
C SER A 66 -11.55 2.82 -7.32
N PHE A 67 -11.46 4.11 -7.68
CA PHE A 67 -11.96 5.20 -6.85
C PHE A 67 -13.48 5.18 -6.75
N VAL A 68 -14.18 5.03 -7.88
CA VAL A 68 -15.63 4.88 -7.92
C VAL A 68 -16.06 3.67 -7.09
N ALA A 69 -15.40 2.52 -7.27
CA ALA A 69 -15.67 1.33 -6.48
C ALA A 69 -15.52 1.56 -4.98
N ALA A 70 -14.48 2.28 -4.56
CA ALA A 70 -14.24 2.60 -3.14
C ALA A 70 -15.34 3.51 -2.56
N VAL A 71 -15.84 4.47 -3.35
CA VAL A 71 -16.93 5.39 -2.93
C VAL A 71 -18.25 4.65 -2.76
N PHE A 72 -18.57 3.74 -3.67
CA PHE A 72 -19.82 2.97 -3.64
C PHE A 72 -19.83 1.78 -2.68
N GLY A 73 -18.83 1.63 -1.84
CA GLY A 73 -18.86 0.64 -0.77
C GLY A 73 -18.05 -0.62 -1.01
N GLY A 74 -17.04 -0.51 -1.86
CA GLY A 74 -16.07 -1.58 -2.07
C GLY A 74 -16.61 -2.72 -2.95
N LEU A 75 -15.91 -3.01 -4.02
CA LEU A 75 -16.19 -4.18 -4.86
C LEU A 75 -15.96 -5.49 -4.09
N PHE A 76 -15.27 -5.41 -2.96
CA PHE A 76 -14.89 -6.59 -2.23
C PHE A 76 -16.10 -7.27 -1.58
N TYR A 77 -17.00 -6.53 -0.91
CA TYR A 77 -18.20 -7.14 -0.32
C TYR A 77 -19.11 -7.75 -1.39
N ALA A 78 -19.35 -7.03 -2.49
CA ALA A 78 -20.21 -7.55 -3.56
C ALA A 78 -19.60 -8.78 -4.28
N SER A 79 -18.29 -8.78 -4.52
CA SER A 79 -17.60 -9.93 -5.11
C SER A 79 -17.34 -11.03 -4.07
N PHE A 80 -17.30 -10.70 -2.81
CA PHE A 80 -17.08 -11.62 -1.72
C PHE A 80 -18.27 -12.60 -1.54
N ASP A 81 -19.48 -12.08 -1.54
CA ASP A 81 -20.68 -12.92 -1.45
C ASP A 81 -20.77 -13.90 -2.62
N LEU A 82 -20.31 -13.49 -3.82
CA LEU A 82 -20.26 -14.35 -5.00
C LEU A 82 -19.16 -15.42 -4.90
N LEU A 83 -18.01 -15.09 -4.34
CA LEU A 83 -16.85 -15.97 -4.29
C LEU A 83 -16.76 -16.78 -2.99
N TYR A 84 -17.53 -16.42 -1.97
CA TYR A 84 -17.49 -17.05 -0.64
C TYR A 84 -17.58 -18.56 -0.69
N TYR A 85 -18.51 -19.08 -1.49
CA TYR A 85 -18.75 -20.54 -1.63
C TYR A 85 -17.60 -21.28 -2.32
N TYR A 86 -16.72 -20.59 -3.04
CA TYR A 86 -15.57 -21.19 -3.72
C TYR A 86 -14.30 -21.20 -2.88
N PHE A 87 -14.31 -20.53 -1.72
CA PHE A 87 -13.16 -20.54 -0.81
C PHE A 87 -13.12 -21.79 0.06
N PRO A 88 -11.94 -22.30 0.42
CA PRO A 88 -11.79 -23.35 1.41
C PRO A 88 -12.43 -22.94 2.75
N GLU A 89 -13.05 -23.91 3.46
CA GLU A 89 -13.74 -23.70 4.73
C GLU A 89 -12.91 -22.92 5.77
N SER A 90 -11.60 -23.22 5.83
CA SER A 90 -10.66 -22.50 6.71
C SER A 90 -10.55 -21.00 6.40
N TRP A 91 -10.81 -20.60 5.17
CA TRP A 91 -10.84 -19.20 4.75
C TRP A 91 -12.21 -18.58 5.02
N GLN A 92 -13.29 -19.31 4.75
CA GLN A 92 -14.65 -18.88 5.07
C GLN A 92 -14.78 -18.56 6.56
N ASN A 93 -14.30 -19.48 7.43
CA ASN A 93 -14.33 -19.29 8.87
C ASN A 93 -13.54 -18.06 9.33
N LYS A 94 -12.35 -17.81 8.75
CA LYS A 94 -11.58 -16.60 9.06
C LYS A 94 -12.29 -15.33 8.62
N MET A 95 -12.95 -15.38 7.49
CA MET A 95 -13.65 -14.23 6.93
C MET A 95 -14.93 -13.94 7.72
N ASN A 96 -15.67 -14.96 8.12
CA ASN A 96 -16.82 -14.80 9.02
C ASN A 96 -16.41 -14.16 10.35
N LEU A 97 -15.30 -14.61 10.93
CA LEU A 97 -14.71 -13.97 12.10
C LEU A 97 -14.42 -12.47 11.86
N TYR A 98 -13.84 -12.11 10.72
CA TYR A 98 -13.58 -10.69 10.40
C TYR A 98 -14.86 -9.87 10.21
N ILE A 99 -15.90 -10.46 9.59
CA ILE A 99 -17.19 -9.82 9.39
C ILE A 99 -17.90 -9.66 10.75
N GLU A 100 -17.92 -10.69 11.57
CA GLU A 100 -18.52 -10.69 12.91
C GLU A 100 -17.83 -9.67 13.83
N PHE A 101 -16.51 -9.60 13.82
CA PHE A 101 -15.75 -8.57 14.56
C PHE A 101 -16.03 -7.16 14.05
N SER A 102 -16.29 -6.99 12.76
CA SER A 102 -16.67 -5.72 12.15
C SER A 102 -18.07 -5.27 12.56
N SER A 103 -19.03 -6.19 12.65
CA SER A 103 -20.45 -5.89 12.91
C SER A 103 -20.74 -5.64 14.40
N ASN A 104 -20.03 -6.32 15.29
CA ASN A 104 -20.33 -6.31 16.73
C ASN A 104 -19.71 -5.12 17.50
N GLY A 105 -18.96 -4.24 16.84
CA GLY A 105 -18.31 -3.10 17.50
C GLY A 105 -17.38 -3.49 18.67
N ALA A 106 -17.17 -4.80 18.86
CA ALA A 106 -16.45 -5.35 20.00
C ALA A 106 -14.94 -5.02 19.98
N PHE A 107 -14.47 -4.55 18.85
CA PHE A 107 -13.13 -4.01 18.70
C PHE A 107 -13.25 -2.61 18.07
N ASP A 108 -13.20 -1.62 18.93
CA ASP A 108 -12.73 -0.27 18.58
C ASP A 108 -11.24 -0.36 18.17
N THR A 109 -10.90 -1.49 17.61
CA THR A 109 -9.55 -1.88 17.26
C THR A 109 -9.40 -1.76 15.75
N ASP A 110 -8.30 -1.21 15.40
CA ASP A 110 -7.75 -0.97 14.07
C ASP A 110 -7.84 -2.12 13.05
N PHE A 111 -8.51 -3.22 13.33
CA PHE A 111 -8.49 -4.44 12.53
C PHE A 111 -9.67 -4.62 11.57
N ALA A 112 -10.86 -4.22 11.97
CA ALA A 112 -12.06 -4.38 11.17
C ALA A 112 -12.79 -3.06 11.08
N GLY A 113 -12.96 -2.53 9.91
CA GLY A 113 -13.65 -1.26 9.67
C GLY A 113 -13.32 -0.72 8.30
N LYS A 114 -14.21 0.12 7.80
CA LYS A 114 -13.99 0.84 6.56
C LYS A 114 -12.83 1.82 6.75
N GLU A 115 -11.81 1.66 5.94
CA GLU A 115 -10.69 2.57 5.93
C GLU A 115 -11.15 3.96 5.48
N SER A 116 -10.62 5.00 6.11
CA SER A 116 -10.83 6.34 5.58
C SER A 116 -10.03 6.53 4.29
N ILE A 117 -10.71 6.93 3.22
CA ILE A 117 -10.05 7.30 1.95
C ILE A 117 -9.11 8.48 2.19
N ILE A 118 -9.45 9.36 3.14
CA ILE A 118 -8.70 10.59 3.45
C ILE A 118 -7.73 10.31 4.61
N LYS A 119 -6.65 9.57 4.32
CA LYS A 119 -5.50 9.44 5.22
C LYS A 119 -4.30 10.19 4.66
N GLY A 120 -3.42 10.66 5.53
CA GLY A 120 -2.18 11.30 5.11
C GLY A 120 -1.35 10.44 4.14
N THR A 121 -1.29 9.11 4.38
CA THR A 121 -0.64 8.16 3.47
C THR A 121 -1.27 8.14 2.09
N THR A 122 -2.59 8.08 2.01
CA THR A 122 -3.34 8.06 0.74
C THR A 122 -3.18 9.38 0.00
N ILE A 123 -3.25 10.51 0.71
CA ILE A 123 -3.03 11.84 0.12
C ILE A 123 -1.62 11.93 -0.48
N LYS A 124 -0.59 11.50 0.26
CA LYS A 124 0.79 11.45 -0.25
C LYS A 124 0.89 10.59 -1.51
N GLN A 125 0.33 9.39 -1.47
CA GLN A 125 0.38 8.46 -2.60
C GLN A 125 -0.34 9.02 -3.82
N LEU A 126 -1.54 9.58 -3.66
CA LEU A 126 -2.28 10.22 -4.74
C LEU A 126 -1.52 11.42 -5.31
N PHE A 127 -0.91 12.25 -4.47
CA PHE A 127 -0.10 13.37 -4.91
C PHE A 127 1.07 12.91 -5.80
N ILE A 128 1.81 11.88 -5.39
CA ILE A 128 2.92 11.33 -6.16
C ILE A 128 2.43 10.74 -7.49
N VAL A 129 1.29 10.01 -7.49
CA VAL A 129 0.70 9.44 -8.71
C VAL A 129 0.27 10.55 -9.66
N LEU A 130 -0.50 11.54 -9.19
CA LEU A 130 -0.98 12.64 -10.04
C LEU A 130 0.20 13.43 -10.62
N THR A 131 1.20 13.75 -9.80
CA THR A 131 2.42 14.41 -10.28
C THR A 131 3.13 13.56 -11.33
N SER A 132 3.28 12.25 -11.09
CA SER A 132 3.89 11.33 -12.06
C SER A 132 3.08 11.21 -13.36
N MET A 133 1.75 11.32 -13.31
CA MET A 133 0.89 11.32 -14.49
C MET A 133 1.03 12.62 -15.30
N VAL A 134 1.12 13.77 -14.65
CA VAL A 134 1.39 15.06 -15.33
C VAL A 134 2.70 15.00 -16.11
N TYR A 135 3.73 14.46 -15.50
CA TYR A 135 5.07 14.35 -16.13
C TYR A 135 5.26 13.02 -16.89
N TYR A 136 4.22 12.23 -17.08
CA TYR A 136 4.31 10.90 -17.69
C TYR A 136 5.02 10.86 -19.04
N PRO A 137 4.74 11.77 -20.01
CA PRO A 137 5.43 11.76 -21.31
C PRO A 137 6.94 11.96 -21.16
N ILE A 138 7.35 12.89 -20.31
CA ILE A 138 8.76 13.23 -20.07
C ILE A 138 9.48 12.08 -19.34
N LEU A 139 8.85 11.53 -18.29
CA LEU A 139 9.39 10.40 -17.54
C LEU A 139 9.55 9.16 -18.42
N ARG A 140 8.54 8.85 -19.24
CA ARG A 140 8.60 7.76 -20.19
C ARG A 140 9.66 7.98 -21.27
N GLY A 141 9.80 9.20 -21.77
CA GLY A 141 10.85 9.54 -22.73
C GLY A 141 12.25 9.34 -22.16
N LYS A 142 12.49 9.73 -20.90
CA LYS A 142 13.80 9.65 -20.24
C LYS A 142 14.15 8.25 -19.74
N PHE A 143 13.18 7.51 -19.16
CA PHE A 143 13.41 6.25 -18.47
C PHE A 143 12.80 5.02 -19.17
N ASN A 144 12.06 5.23 -20.26
CA ASN A 144 11.42 4.19 -21.06
C ASN A 144 10.57 3.20 -20.21
N ASP A 145 10.72 1.90 -20.48
CA ASP A 145 10.00 0.83 -19.78
C ASP A 145 10.31 0.77 -18.27
N LYS A 146 11.48 1.28 -17.84
CA LYS A 146 11.84 1.29 -16.42
C LYS A 146 10.85 2.10 -15.60
N PHE A 147 10.51 3.30 -16.09
CA PHE A 147 9.50 4.13 -15.44
C PHE A 147 8.13 3.44 -15.41
N ASN A 148 7.70 2.84 -16.52
CA ASN A 148 6.40 2.17 -16.57
C ASN A 148 6.27 1.04 -15.53
N ILE A 149 7.34 0.28 -15.29
CA ILE A 149 7.34 -0.80 -14.31
C ILE A 149 7.22 -0.20 -12.89
N VAL A 150 8.08 0.75 -12.54
CA VAL A 150 8.11 1.35 -11.21
C VAL A 150 6.79 2.08 -10.92
N PHE A 151 6.33 2.90 -11.86
CA PHE A 151 5.07 3.64 -11.75
C PHE A 151 3.86 2.71 -11.65
N GLY A 152 3.83 1.66 -12.48
CA GLY A 152 2.73 0.69 -12.45
C GLY A 152 2.65 -0.09 -11.13
N VAL A 153 3.79 -0.47 -10.55
CA VAL A 153 3.83 -1.10 -9.23
C VAL A 153 3.33 -0.14 -8.15
N TYR A 154 3.78 1.12 -8.18
CA TYR A 154 3.34 2.13 -7.25
C TYR A 154 1.85 2.44 -7.37
N LEU A 155 1.35 2.59 -8.60
CA LEU A 155 -0.07 2.80 -8.85
C LEU A 155 -0.92 1.61 -8.37
N SER A 156 -0.41 0.37 -8.54
CA SER A 156 -1.09 -0.81 -8.01
C SER A 156 -1.24 -0.78 -6.50
N SER A 157 -0.37 -0.09 -5.76
CA SER A 157 -0.53 0.09 -4.31
C SER A 157 -1.81 0.87 -3.97
N ILE A 158 -2.09 1.92 -4.71
CA ILE A 158 -3.30 2.75 -4.51
C ILE A 158 -4.54 2.01 -5.00
N ILE A 159 -4.46 1.34 -6.15
CA ILE A 159 -5.57 0.54 -6.68
C ILE A 159 -5.99 -0.51 -5.65
N LEU A 160 -5.05 -1.25 -5.09
CA LEU A 160 -5.35 -2.27 -4.08
C LEU A 160 -5.84 -1.65 -2.77
N LEU A 161 -5.30 -0.50 -2.36
CA LEU A 161 -5.82 0.22 -1.21
C LEU A 161 -7.29 0.59 -1.40
N LEU A 162 -7.66 1.09 -2.57
CA LEU A 162 -9.04 1.48 -2.89
C LEU A 162 -9.97 0.27 -3.03
N LEU A 163 -9.50 -0.81 -3.66
CA LEU A 163 -10.31 -2.03 -3.85
C LEU A 163 -10.56 -2.77 -2.53
N PHE A 164 -9.58 -2.75 -1.61
CA PHE A 164 -9.67 -3.41 -0.30
C PHE A 164 -9.99 -2.44 0.84
N ILE A 165 -10.60 -1.29 0.54
CA ILE A 165 -10.84 -0.24 1.52
C ILE A 165 -11.70 -0.70 2.70
N ASP A 166 -12.57 -1.68 2.47
CA ASP A 166 -13.43 -2.28 3.50
C ASP A 166 -12.65 -3.22 4.45
N PHE A 167 -11.42 -3.58 4.09
CA PHE A 167 -10.52 -4.42 4.90
C PHE A 167 -9.26 -3.65 5.27
N LYS A 168 -9.35 -2.81 6.29
CA LYS A 168 -8.28 -1.93 6.76
C LYS A 168 -6.92 -2.62 6.84
N VAL A 169 -6.85 -3.77 7.48
CA VAL A 169 -5.57 -4.50 7.66
C VAL A 169 -5.02 -5.02 6.33
N ALA A 170 -5.88 -5.52 5.44
CA ALA A 170 -5.43 -6.02 4.15
C ALA A 170 -5.01 -4.87 3.23
N SER A 171 -5.81 -3.80 3.18
CA SER A 171 -5.53 -2.62 2.36
C SER A 171 -4.22 -1.95 2.79
N ASP A 172 -4.03 -1.70 4.07
CA ASP A 172 -2.81 -1.08 4.61
C ASP A 172 -1.57 -1.94 4.35
N ARG A 173 -1.65 -3.24 4.62
CA ARG A 173 -0.50 -4.13 4.46
C ARG A 173 -0.09 -4.29 3.00
N VAL A 174 -1.04 -4.63 2.12
CA VAL A 174 -0.74 -4.87 0.70
C VAL A 174 -0.31 -3.57 0.02
N SER A 175 -1.03 -2.47 0.28
CA SER A 175 -0.69 -1.17 -0.27
C SER A 175 0.70 -0.71 0.18
N SER A 176 1.02 -0.80 1.46
CA SER A 176 2.32 -0.36 1.98
C SER A 176 3.50 -1.12 1.38
N TYR A 177 3.35 -2.41 1.08
CA TYR A 177 4.40 -3.18 0.41
C TYR A 177 4.70 -2.68 -0.99
N LEU A 178 3.66 -2.47 -1.80
CA LEU A 178 3.85 -2.00 -3.18
C LEU A 178 4.27 -0.52 -3.23
N ALA A 179 3.82 0.27 -2.26
CA ALA A 179 4.18 1.69 -2.14
C ALA A 179 5.68 1.90 -1.91
N ILE A 180 6.44 0.90 -1.45
CA ILE A 180 7.89 1.02 -1.28
C ILE A 180 8.61 1.36 -2.60
N SER A 181 7.99 1.09 -3.75
CA SER A 181 8.51 1.50 -5.06
C SER A 181 8.62 3.02 -5.21
N GLU A 182 8.03 3.81 -4.30
CA GLU A 182 8.23 5.26 -4.22
C GLU A 182 9.70 5.65 -4.04
N ILE A 183 10.49 4.79 -3.38
CA ILE A 183 11.93 5.00 -3.18
C ILE A 183 12.66 5.14 -4.54
N ILE A 184 12.16 4.49 -5.58
CA ILE A 184 12.71 4.60 -6.94
C ILE A 184 11.97 5.69 -7.72
N LEU A 185 10.65 5.79 -7.56
CA LEU A 185 9.80 6.69 -8.33
C LEU A 185 10.08 8.16 -8.01
N ILE A 186 10.24 8.52 -6.72
CA ILE A 186 10.49 9.90 -6.31
C ILE A 186 11.80 10.44 -6.91
N PRO A 187 12.97 9.76 -6.81
CA PRO A 187 14.17 10.21 -7.50
C PRO A 187 13.99 10.36 -9.01
N MET A 188 13.30 9.43 -9.68
CA MET A 188 13.02 9.56 -11.12
C MET A 188 12.25 10.84 -11.40
N LEU A 189 11.21 11.15 -10.63
CA LEU A 189 10.42 12.36 -10.75
C LEU A 189 11.29 13.62 -10.52
N LEU A 190 12.07 13.65 -9.46
CA LEU A 190 12.91 14.78 -9.11
C LEU A 190 13.99 15.10 -10.16
N THR A 191 14.38 14.14 -11.00
CA THR A 191 15.38 14.39 -12.05
C THR A 191 14.85 15.14 -13.27
N ILE A 192 13.54 15.31 -13.40
CA ILE A 192 12.91 15.95 -14.57
C ILE A 192 12.25 17.29 -14.25
N VAL A 193 11.89 17.51 -12.99
CA VAL A 193 11.22 18.72 -12.52
C VAL A 193 12.21 19.87 -12.26
N SER A 194 11.73 21.10 -12.39
CA SER A 194 12.52 22.30 -12.07
C SER A 194 12.88 22.39 -10.59
N LEU A 195 13.83 23.22 -10.23
CA LEU A 195 14.27 23.38 -8.84
C LEU A 195 13.13 23.81 -7.91
N ARG A 196 12.24 24.69 -8.38
CA ARG A 196 11.07 25.17 -7.61
C ARG A 196 10.05 24.02 -7.38
N GLU A 197 9.76 23.25 -8.41
CA GLU A 197 8.87 22.10 -8.32
C GLU A 197 9.45 20.99 -7.44
N ARG A 198 10.77 20.79 -7.48
CA ARG A 198 11.49 19.89 -6.57
C ARG A 198 11.27 20.26 -5.12
N ALA A 199 11.47 21.53 -4.80
CA ALA A 199 11.26 22.04 -3.45
C ALA A 199 9.80 21.84 -3.00
N LEU A 200 8.83 22.11 -3.87
CA LEU A 200 7.40 21.91 -3.57
C LEU A 200 7.06 20.44 -3.36
N ILE A 201 7.52 19.55 -4.22
CA ILE A 201 7.28 18.09 -4.09
C ILE A 201 7.86 17.57 -2.77
N LEU A 202 9.11 17.96 -2.47
CA LEU A 202 9.74 17.55 -1.22
C LEU A 202 9.03 18.14 -0.01
N PHE A 203 8.61 19.40 -0.06
CA PHE A 203 7.85 20.05 1.01
C PHE A 203 6.54 19.30 1.32
N VAL A 204 5.78 18.93 0.29
CA VAL A 204 4.54 18.16 0.46
C VAL A 204 4.84 16.79 1.08
N ILE A 205 5.84 16.06 0.55
CA ILE A 205 6.19 14.72 1.05
C ILE A 205 6.64 14.80 2.52
N PHE A 206 7.56 15.71 2.84
CA PHE A 206 8.05 15.88 4.21
C PHE A 206 6.98 16.42 5.16
N GLY A 207 6.10 17.33 4.70
CA GLY A 207 4.98 17.83 5.48
C GLY A 207 4.03 16.70 5.88
N VAL A 208 3.65 15.83 4.96
CA VAL A 208 2.80 14.68 5.27
C VAL A 208 3.51 13.69 6.21
N LEU A 209 4.79 13.40 5.98
CA LEU A 209 5.58 12.53 6.87
C LEU A 209 5.69 13.13 8.27
N PHE A 210 5.92 14.44 8.39
CA PHE A 210 5.98 15.11 9.68
C PHE A 210 4.66 15.00 10.45
N VAL A 211 3.52 15.25 9.78
CA VAL A 211 2.20 15.07 10.40
C VAL A 211 1.98 13.63 10.87
N GLN A 212 2.34 12.63 10.04
CA GLN A 212 2.23 11.22 10.42
C GLN A 212 3.08 10.86 11.63
N ILE A 213 4.33 11.32 11.66
CA ILE A 213 5.24 11.09 12.79
C ILE A 213 4.67 11.77 14.05
N SER A 214 4.20 13.02 13.93
CA SER A 214 3.63 13.76 15.06
C SER A 214 2.39 13.06 15.64
N MET A 215 1.52 12.51 14.80
CA MET A 215 0.36 11.73 15.23
C MET A 215 0.78 10.42 15.93
N LEU A 216 1.80 9.71 15.43
CA LEU A 216 2.32 8.51 16.05
C LEU A 216 2.92 8.79 17.43
N TYR A 217 3.70 9.86 17.57
CA TYR A 217 4.26 10.28 18.86
C TYR A 217 3.20 10.75 19.82
N GLY A 218 2.20 11.50 19.36
CA GLY A 218 1.07 11.94 20.16
C GLY A 218 0.30 10.75 20.75
N ASN A 219 0.01 9.75 19.97
CA ASN A 219 -0.68 8.53 20.41
C ASN A 219 0.19 7.70 21.37
N GLN A 220 1.50 7.61 21.16
CA GLN A 220 2.40 6.91 22.08
C GLN A 220 2.54 7.63 23.41
N LEU A 221 2.65 8.95 23.43
CA LEU A 221 2.66 9.74 24.67
C LEU A 221 1.37 9.56 25.49
N TYR A 222 0.24 9.38 24.81
CA TYR A 222 -1.04 9.07 25.48
C TYR A 222 -1.00 7.67 26.13
N LEU A 223 -0.43 6.69 25.46
CA LEU A 223 -0.26 5.33 25.98
C LEU A 223 0.72 5.31 27.15
N TYR A 224 1.83 6.05 27.11
CA TYR A 224 2.77 6.16 28.22
C TYR A 224 2.18 6.87 29.44
N LYS A 225 1.21 7.79 29.27
CA LYS A 225 0.47 8.40 30.39
C LYS A 225 -0.54 7.44 31.04
N LEU A 226 -1.06 6.46 30.31
CA LEU A 226 -2.04 5.48 30.80
C LEU A 226 -1.42 4.22 31.42
N VAL A 227 -0.24 3.81 30.94
CA VAL A 227 0.46 2.60 31.39
C VAL A 227 0.92 2.66 32.87
N PRO A 228 1.48 3.77 33.41
CA PRO A 228 1.88 3.81 34.81
C PRO A 228 0.73 3.59 35.78
N CYS A 229 -0.46 4.10 35.47
CA CYS A 229 -1.63 3.96 36.34
C CYS A 229 -2.18 2.53 36.39
N ARG A 230 -2.09 1.77 35.29
CA ARG A 230 -2.54 0.36 35.29
C ARG A 230 -1.59 -0.57 36.02
N TYR A 231 -0.29 -0.40 35.88
CA TYR A 231 0.69 -1.21 36.60
C TYR A 231 0.67 -0.95 38.12
N LEU A 232 0.49 0.30 38.55
CA LEU A 232 0.36 0.61 39.96
C LEU A 232 -0.90 -0.01 40.60
N MET A 233 -2.01 -0.12 39.86
CA MET A 233 -3.22 -0.76 40.40
C MET A 233 -3.09 -2.29 40.53
N ILE A 234 -2.24 -2.94 39.77
CA ILE A 234 -2.02 -4.40 39.88
C ILE A 234 -1.16 -4.72 41.10
N PHE A 235 -0.21 -3.88 41.46
CA PHE A 235 0.64 -4.05 42.66
C PHE A 235 -0.01 -3.66 43.96
N GLN A 236 -1.12 -2.91 43.97
CA GLN A 236 -1.88 -2.59 45.19
C GLN A 236 -2.93 -3.66 45.60
N LYS A 237 -3.12 -4.70 44.79
CA LYS A 237 -4.04 -5.80 45.06
C LYS A 237 -3.36 -7.11 45.48
N GLN A 238 -2.05 -7.11 45.75
CA GLN A 238 -1.33 -8.14 46.47
C GLN A 238 -0.94 -7.66 47.89
#